data_c8478bcc012b002ddc38f00bc2f84c1b
#
_entry.id   c8478bcc012b002ddc38f00bc2f84c1b
#
_cell.length_a   1.000
_cell.length_b   1.000
_cell.length_c   1.000
_cell.angle_alpha   90.00
_cell.angle_beta   90.00
_cell.angle_gamma   90.00
#
_symmetry.space_group_name_H-M   'P 1'
#
loop_
_entity.id
_entity.type
_entity.pdbx_description
1 polymer ?
#
loop_
_entity_poly.entity_id
_entity_poly.type
_entity_poly.pdbx_seq_one_letter_code
_entity_poly.pdbx_strand_id
1 'polypeptide(L)'
;MYKPQEILKQYWHYNTFRPLQEEIILSVMAGNDTLALLPTGGGKSLCYQIPALAQGGVTLVVSPLIALMKDQVRQLHERRIKAAYLISGMSRHETEVVLNNCIYGDTRLLYVSPERLSNHTFIDHFRQMKVSLIAVDEAHCISQWGYDFRPSYLQIANIRQYQPATPILALTATATPVVVKDIQHRLQFRNGHLYQSSFFRPNLSYIVRQSEDKQGMLLRIIRNIGGSGIVYVRNRRRTVELARMLGEQGISALAYHAGIEQTERDKRQRIWSTSADAVMVATTAFGMGINKADVRFVVHYDLPESLEAYFQEAGRAGRDGRRAYAVLLCCQGDAQHLLAQLDDDFPPVAYIRNVYNALCNHYQIPVGSGQDCRFDIDIATLCNTYNLQPRLFYSALKFLEREGLILLPDHEELESRLFIPITKEALYQFQLANRKAGDETRDDSEAKKARNTQKTVKKINETLEKTTLGDLDVLANLKEELEKGSEGEN
;
A
#
# COMPACT_ATOMS: atom_id res chain seq x y z
N MET A 1 16.96 -16.36 27.34
CA MET A 1 15.73 -15.88 26.71
C MET A 1 15.00 -14.99 27.69
N TYR A 2 14.70 -13.76 27.31
CA TYR A 2 13.89 -12.88 28.14
C TYR A 2 12.44 -13.37 28.15
N LYS A 3 11.78 -13.30 29.32
CA LYS A 3 10.36 -13.67 29.40
C LYS A 3 9.50 -12.61 28.68
N PRO A 4 8.49 -12.99 27.89
CA PRO A 4 7.62 -12.05 27.18
C PRO A 4 7.07 -10.91 28.04
N GLN A 5 6.66 -11.20 29.28
CA GLN A 5 6.16 -10.21 30.23
C GLN A 5 7.21 -9.17 30.66
N GLU A 6 8.47 -9.58 30.81
CA GLU A 6 9.55 -8.66 31.16
C GLU A 6 9.80 -7.68 30.01
N ILE A 7 9.79 -8.15 28.75
CA ILE A 7 9.90 -7.31 27.55
C ILE A 7 8.72 -6.35 27.46
N LEU A 8 7.49 -6.83 27.69
CA LEU A 8 6.29 -6.00 27.68
C LEU A 8 6.42 -4.84 28.68
N LYS A 9 6.83 -5.13 29.89
CA LYS A 9 7.02 -4.15 30.95
C LYS A 9 8.15 -3.16 30.62
N GLN A 10 9.27 -3.66 30.12
CA GLN A 10 10.46 -2.84 29.84
C GLN A 10 10.24 -1.84 28.71
N TYR A 11 9.64 -2.27 27.60
CA TYR A 11 9.57 -1.46 26.37
C TYR A 11 8.21 -0.76 26.16
N TRP A 12 7.13 -1.34 26.69
CA TRP A 12 5.77 -0.79 26.53
C TRP A 12 5.16 -0.29 27.83
N HIS A 13 5.78 -0.57 28.97
CA HIS A 13 5.30 -0.18 30.30
C HIS A 13 3.92 -0.73 30.66
N TYR A 14 3.53 -1.87 30.06
CA TYR A 14 2.32 -2.62 30.41
C TYR A 14 2.66 -3.75 31.34
N ASN A 15 1.82 -3.99 32.34
CA ASN A 15 2.00 -5.03 33.34
C ASN A 15 1.43 -6.39 32.89
N THR A 16 0.43 -6.37 32.01
CA THR A 16 -0.30 -7.56 31.55
C THR A 16 -0.57 -7.50 30.06
N PHE A 17 -0.60 -8.66 29.45
CA PHE A 17 -1.07 -8.82 28.07
C PHE A 17 -2.58 -8.64 27.98
N ARG A 18 -3.07 -8.25 26.81
CA ARG A 18 -4.48 -8.33 26.48
C ARG A 18 -4.87 -9.79 26.22
N PRO A 19 -6.16 -10.15 26.29
CA PRO A 19 -6.61 -11.51 26.01
C PRO A 19 -6.04 -12.06 24.70
N LEU A 20 -5.58 -13.31 24.70
CA LEU A 20 -4.96 -14.08 23.64
C LEU A 20 -3.57 -13.59 23.18
N GLN A 21 -3.08 -12.43 23.60
CA GLN A 21 -1.75 -11.97 23.15
C GLN A 21 -0.63 -12.89 23.64
N GLU A 22 -0.67 -13.30 24.90
CA GLU A 22 0.36 -14.16 25.50
C GLU A 22 0.35 -15.55 24.86
N GLU A 23 -0.80 -16.13 24.64
CA GLU A 23 -0.97 -17.44 23.99
C GLU A 23 -0.44 -17.41 22.53
N ILE A 24 -0.75 -16.34 21.78
CA ILE A 24 -0.24 -16.16 20.43
C ILE A 24 1.30 -16.05 20.43
N ILE A 25 1.85 -15.22 21.31
CA ILE A 25 3.28 -15.03 21.47
C ILE A 25 3.99 -16.36 21.77
N LEU A 26 3.46 -17.11 22.76
CA LEU A 26 4.02 -18.41 23.16
C LEU A 26 3.91 -19.44 22.04
N SER A 27 2.80 -19.48 21.30
CA SER A 27 2.63 -20.37 20.14
C SER A 27 3.69 -20.13 19.07
N VAL A 28 3.91 -18.86 18.71
CA VAL A 28 4.92 -18.46 17.73
C VAL A 28 6.33 -18.76 18.23
N MET A 29 6.63 -18.48 19.49
CA MET A 29 7.94 -18.76 20.08
C MET A 29 8.23 -20.27 20.21
N ALA A 30 7.19 -21.09 20.26
CA ALA A 30 7.29 -22.56 20.18
C ALA A 30 7.52 -23.07 18.74
N GLY A 31 7.53 -22.19 17.72
CA GLY A 31 7.75 -22.54 16.32
C GLY A 31 6.48 -22.93 15.55
N ASN A 32 5.30 -22.70 16.10
CA ASN A 32 4.03 -23.03 15.45
C ASN A 32 3.62 -21.92 14.47
N ASP A 33 3.09 -22.31 13.31
CA ASP A 33 2.39 -21.38 12.43
C ASP A 33 1.08 -20.97 13.09
N THR A 34 0.84 -19.67 13.20
CA THR A 34 -0.23 -19.14 14.02
C THR A 34 -1.05 -18.11 13.24
N LEU A 35 -2.36 -18.27 13.22
CA LEU A 35 -3.30 -17.27 12.73
C LEU A 35 -4.03 -16.62 13.88
N ALA A 36 -3.90 -15.30 13.97
CA ALA A 36 -4.51 -14.49 15.03
C ALA A 36 -5.59 -13.55 14.46
N LEU A 37 -6.85 -13.82 14.81
CA LEU A 37 -7.99 -12.94 14.57
C LEU A 37 -8.20 -12.07 15.79
N LEU A 38 -7.65 -10.86 15.76
CA LEU A 38 -7.77 -9.88 16.82
C LEU A 38 -8.46 -8.62 16.30
N PRO A 39 -9.40 -8.03 17.03
CA PRO A 39 -10.11 -6.84 16.61
C PRO A 39 -9.16 -5.67 16.36
N THR A 40 -9.61 -4.68 15.60
CA THR A 40 -8.88 -3.42 15.43
C THR A 40 -8.64 -2.78 16.80
N GLY A 41 -7.39 -2.36 17.06
CA GLY A 41 -6.99 -1.88 18.39
C GLY A 41 -6.69 -2.99 19.42
N GLY A 42 -6.79 -4.27 19.05
CA GLY A 42 -6.47 -5.42 19.91
C GLY A 42 -4.98 -5.61 20.23
N GLY A 43 -4.11 -4.75 19.68
CA GLY A 43 -2.67 -4.81 19.95
C GLY A 43 -1.94 -5.89 19.12
N LYS A 44 -2.38 -6.15 17.89
CA LYS A 44 -1.80 -7.13 16.96
C LYS A 44 -0.28 -7.02 16.83
N SER A 45 0.24 -5.80 16.77
CA SER A 45 1.69 -5.57 16.58
C SER A 45 2.55 -6.17 17.71
N LEU A 46 2.06 -6.20 18.95
CA LEU A 46 2.79 -6.82 20.06
C LEU A 46 3.01 -8.31 19.87
N CYS A 47 2.11 -9.00 19.15
CA CYS A 47 2.21 -10.44 18.92
C CYS A 47 3.43 -10.86 18.09
N TYR A 48 4.02 -9.93 17.31
CA TYR A 48 5.29 -10.16 16.62
C TYR A 48 6.46 -9.33 17.16
N GLN A 49 6.20 -8.17 17.77
CA GLN A 49 7.25 -7.32 18.34
C GLN A 49 7.89 -7.94 19.59
N ILE A 50 7.09 -8.59 20.44
CA ILE A 50 7.60 -9.27 21.64
C ILE A 50 8.47 -10.49 21.25
N PRO A 51 8.06 -11.43 20.38
CA PRO A 51 8.90 -12.51 19.89
C PRO A 51 10.20 -12.02 19.24
N ALA A 52 10.15 -10.92 18.46
CA ALA A 52 11.34 -10.32 17.84
C ALA A 52 12.42 -9.92 18.84
N LEU A 53 12.04 -9.52 20.05
CA LEU A 53 12.96 -9.17 21.13
C LEU A 53 13.34 -10.35 22.02
N ALA A 54 12.42 -11.32 22.16
CA ALA A 54 12.66 -12.51 22.99
C ALA A 54 13.57 -13.54 22.31
N GLN A 55 13.45 -13.66 20.99
CA GLN A 55 14.24 -14.58 20.15
C GLN A 55 15.41 -13.83 19.50
N GLY A 56 16.47 -14.53 19.15
CA GLY A 56 17.56 -13.95 18.38
C GLY A 56 17.24 -13.92 16.88
N GLY A 57 17.85 -13.00 16.13
CA GLY A 57 17.63 -12.85 14.69
C GLY A 57 16.64 -11.74 14.34
N VAL A 58 16.17 -11.76 13.10
CA VAL A 58 15.28 -10.74 12.51
C VAL A 58 13.86 -11.30 12.41
N THR A 59 12.88 -10.54 12.81
CA THR A 59 11.47 -10.76 12.45
C THR A 59 11.16 -9.99 11.17
N LEU A 60 10.80 -10.72 10.11
CA LEU A 60 10.30 -10.14 8.87
C LEU A 60 8.81 -9.83 9.03
N VAL A 61 8.41 -8.57 8.84
CA VAL A 61 7.01 -8.15 8.90
C VAL A 61 6.56 -7.71 7.51
N VAL A 62 5.68 -8.49 6.91
CA VAL A 62 5.06 -8.14 5.63
C VAL A 62 3.79 -7.34 5.89
N SER A 63 3.74 -6.12 5.37
CA SER A 63 2.61 -5.21 5.54
C SER A 63 2.29 -4.47 4.23
N PRO A 64 1.01 -4.23 3.91
CA PRO A 64 0.63 -3.64 2.63
C PRO A 64 0.74 -2.10 2.62
N LEU A 65 1.07 -1.47 3.75
CA LEU A 65 0.95 -0.04 3.93
C LEU A 65 2.24 0.63 4.35
N ILE A 66 2.83 1.36 3.43
CA ILE A 66 4.08 2.11 3.63
C ILE A 66 3.97 3.09 4.80
N ALA A 67 2.87 3.83 4.91
CA ALA A 67 2.67 4.79 6.00
C ALA A 67 2.66 4.11 7.38
N LEU A 68 2.00 2.94 7.48
CA LEU A 68 1.97 2.16 8.71
C LEU A 68 3.36 1.61 9.07
N MET A 69 4.09 1.07 8.08
CA MET A 69 5.46 0.60 8.29
C MET A 69 6.37 1.69 8.84
N LYS A 70 6.35 2.89 8.24
CA LYS A 70 7.11 4.05 8.70
C LYS A 70 6.76 4.46 10.13
N ASP A 71 5.46 4.47 10.46
CA ASP A 71 4.98 4.83 11.79
C ASP A 71 5.39 3.77 12.84
N GLN A 72 5.27 2.48 12.52
CA GLN A 72 5.71 1.39 13.39
C GLN A 72 7.22 1.45 13.66
N VAL A 73 8.04 1.65 12.63
CA VAL A 73 9.49 1.77 12.78
C VAL A 73 9.86 2.99 13.62
N ARG A 74 9.21 4.14 13.41
CA ARG A 74 9.42 5.33 14.24
C ARG A 74 9.11 5.05 15.71
N GLN A 75 7.95 4.45 16.02
CA GLN A 75 7.55 4.10 17.39
C GLN A 75 8.51 3.10 18.05
N LEU A 76 9.08 2.17 17.29
CA LEU A 76 10.08 1.24 17.78
C LEU A 76 11.40 1.94 18.08
N HIS A 77 11.85 2.87 17.22
CA HIS A 77 13.04 3.68 17.48
C HIS A 77 12.90 4.56 18.74
N GLU A 78 11.73 5.15 18.97
CA GLU A 78 11.43 5.89 20.20
C GLU A 78 11.61 5.03 21.45
N ARG A 79 11.38 3.71 21.33
CA ARG A 79 11.61 2.69 22.38
C ARG A 79 13.02 2.11 22.36
N ARG A 80 13.92 2.65 21.55
CA ARG A 80 15.29 2.16 21.34
C ARG A 80 15.37 0.72 20.80
N ILE A 81 14.35 0.29 20.06
CA ILE A 81 14.32 -0.99 19.36
C ILE A 81 14.76 -0.75 17.92
N LYS A 82 15.79 -1.49 17.48
CA LYS A 82 16.30 -1.38 16.11
C LYS A 82 15.38 -2.08 15.13
N ALA A 83 14.73 -1.28 14.30
CA ALA A 83 13.82 -1.70 13.24
C ALA A 83 14.12 -0.93 11.97
N ALA A 84 13.83 -1.53 10.83
CA ALA A 84 13.98 -0.91 9.52
C ALA A 84 12.77 -1.22 8.64
N TYR A 85 12.62 -0.49 7.55
CA TYR A 85 11.64 -0.80 6.52
C TYR A 85 12.30 -0.86 5.14
N LEU A 86 11.70 -1.65 4.25
CA LEU A 86 12.08 -1.79 2.86
C LEU A 86 10.84 -1.55 1.99
N ILE A 87 10.82 -0.42 1.28
CA ILE A 87 9.66 0.04 0.50
C ILE A 87 10.07 0.37 -0.93
N SER A 88 9.08 0.54 -1.82
CA SER A 88 9.30 1.06 -3.17
C SER A 88 9.84 2.49 -3.12
N GLY A 89 10.66 2.86 -4.12
CA GLY A 89 11.28 4.18 -4.21
C GLY A 89 12.59 4.37 -3.42
N MET A 90 13.03 3.38 -2.62
CA MET A 90 14.35 3.41 -2.00
C MET A 90 15.45 3.17 -3.04
N SER A 91 16.54 3.91 -2.94
CA SER A 91 17.73 3.70 -3.78
C SER A 91 18.36 2.33 -3.53
N ARG A 92 19.13 1.85 -4.51
CA ARG A 92 19.85 0.58 -4.38
C ARG A 92 20.79 0.58 -3.16
N HIS A 93 21.50 1.68 -2.95
CA HIS A 93 22.41 1.82 -1.81
C HIS A 93 21.68 1.77 -0.45
N GLU A 94 20.58 2.52 -0.29
CA GLU A 94 19.76 2.45 0.93
C GLU A 94 19.23 1.05 1.18
N THR A 95 18.77 0.37 0.12
CA THR A 95 18.29 -1.02 0.19
C THR A 95 19.39 -1.95 0.68
N GLU A 96 20.59 -1.88 0.11
CA GLU A 96 21.75 -2.70 0.51
C GLU A 96 22.17 -2.44 1.95
N VAL A 97 22.20 -1.17 2.39
CA VAL A 97 22.51 -0.81 3.79
C VAL A 97 21.52 -1.43 4.76
N VAL A 98 20.22 -1.34 4.48
CA VAL A 98 19.17 -1.93 5.32
C VAL A 98 19.32 -3.43 5.39
N LEU A 99 19.50 -4.11 4.25
CA LEU A 99 19.62 -5.57 4.18
C LEU A 99 20.89 -6.07 4.86
N ASN A 100 22.02 -5.40 4.68
CA ASN A 100 23.28 -5.74 5.36
C ASN A 100 23.16 -5.57 6.89
N ASN A 101 22.47 -4.54 7.37
CA ASN A 101 22.19 -4.36 8.79
C ASN A 101 21.30 -5.47 9.38
N CYS A 102 20.50 -6.13 8.55
CA CYS A 102 19.71 -7.30 8.96
C CYS A 102 20.56 -8.58 9.05
N ILE A 103 21.66 -8.69 8.28
CA ILE A 103 22.56 -9.85 8.27
C ILE A 103 23.65 -9.69 9.35
N TYR A 104 24.36 -8.57 9.33
CA TYR A 104 25.58 -8.33 10.12
C TYR A 104 25.37 -7.42 11.33
N GLY A 105 24.26 -6.71 11.36
CA GLY A 105 23.92 -5.80 12.45
C GLY A 105 22.99 -6.42 13.49
N ASP A 106 22.30 -5.56 14.21
CA ASP A 106 21.41 -5.95 15.31
C ASP A 106 19.94 -5.49 15.07
N THR A 107 19.55 -5.35 13.81
CA THR A 107 18.14 -5.12 13.42
C THR A 107 17.27 -6.26 13.92
N ARG A 108 16.19 -5.94 14.65
CA ARG A 108 15.25 -6.92 15.22
C ARG A 108 14.01 -7.09 14.39
N LEU A 109 13.54 -6.04 13.72
CA LEU A 109 12.36 -6.07 12.88
C LEU A 109 12.68 -5.43 11.52
N LEU A 110 12.33 -6.13 10.45
CA LEU A 110 12.37 -5.61 9.09
C LEU A 110 10.95 -5.61 8.51
N TYR A 111 10.41 -4.41 8.29
CA TYR A 111 9.11 -4.24 7.62
C TYR A 111 9.31 -4.18 6.12
N VAL A 112 8.53 -4.96 5.37
CA VAL A 112 8.68 -5.10 3.92
C VAL A 112 7.32 -5.02 3.25
N SER A 113 7.23 -4.28 2.15
CA SER A 113 6.05 -4.37 1.28
C SER A 113 6.06 -5.70 0.51
N PRO A 114 4.88 -6.31 0.25
CA PRO A 114 4.80 -7.63 -0.37
C PRO A 114 5.45 -7.68 -1.78
N GLU A 115 5.45 -6.57 -2.52
CA GLU A 115 6.06 -6.45 -3.85
C GLU A 115 7.58 -6.64 -3.83
N ARG A 116 8.22 -6.33 -2.71
CA ARG A 116 9.68 -6.51 -2.53
C ARG A 116 10.11 -7.96 -2.36
N LEU A 117 9.19 -8.86 -2.02
CA LEU A 117 9.49 -10.27 -1.75
C LEU A 117 9.96 -11.03 -3.00
N SER A 118 9.60 -10.58 -4.21
CA SER A 118 10.04 -11.15 -5.48
C SER A 118 11.35 -10.55 -6.00
N ASN A 119 11.90 -9.53 -5.36
CA ASN A 119 13.12 -8.87 -5.79
C ASN A 119 14.36 -9.77 -5.54
N HIS A 120 15.18 -10.01 -6.56
CA HIS A 120 16.37 -10.86 -6.46
C HIS A 120 17.35 -10.41 -5.36
N THR A 121 17.64 -9.10 -5.28
CA THR A 121 18.52 -8.57 -4.24
C THR A 121 17.98 -8.87 -2.84
N PHE A 122 16.67 -8.74 -2.64
CA PHE A 122 16.04 -9.09 -1.36
C PHE A 122 16.19 -10.59 -1.06
N ILE A 123 15.89 -11.46 -2.03
CA ILE A 123 15.96 -12.92 -1.86
C ILE A 123 17.37 -13.36 -1.50
N ASP A 124 18.39 -12.84 -2.16
CA ASP A 124 19.80 -13.21 -1.91
C ASP A 124 20.26 -12.83 -0.50
N HIS A 125 19.83 -11.67 0.00
CA HIS A 125 20.12 -11.29 1.39
C HIS A 125 19.26 -12.07 2.38
N PHE A 126 17.98 -12.31 2.06
CA PHE A 126 17.05 -13.06 2.92
C PHE A 126 17.55 -14.48 3.21
N ARG A 127 18.17 -15.13 2.24
CA ARG A 127 18.82 -16.46 2.42
C ARG A 127 19.93 -16.45 3.47
N GLN A 128 20.61 -15.32 3.63
CA GLN A 128 21.72 -15.14 4.55
C GLN A 128 21.27 -14.62 5.92
N MET A 129 20.07 -14.08 6.04
CA MET A 129 19.53 -13.57 7.29
C MET A 129 19.17 -14.72 8.24
N LYS A 130 19.39 -14.51 9.53
CA LYS A 130 18.83 -15.37 10.56
C LYS A 130 17.41 -14.88 10.88
N VAL A 131 16.41 -15.41 10.16
CA VAL A 131 15.01 -15.03 10.34
C VAL A 131 14.37 -15.90 11.43
N SER A 132 13.85 -15.26 12.48
CA SER A 132 13.20 -15.96 13.61
C SER A 132 11.69 -16.09 13.45
N LEU A 133 11.07 -15.18 12.67
CA LEU A 133 9.63 -15.13 12.48
C LEU A 133 9.30 -14.41 11.17
N ILE A 134 8.31 -14.89 10.44
CA ILE A 134 7.63 -14.16 9.35
C ILE A 134 6.26 -13.75 9.84
N ALA A 135 6.05 -12.45 10.10
CA ALA A 135 4.77 -11.89 10.48
C ALA A 135 4.06 -11.33 9.24
N VAL A 136 2.83 -11.71 9.02
CA VAL A 136 1.99 -11.26 7.89
C VAL A 136 0.87 -10.40 8.46
N ASP A 137 1.02 -9.10 8.35
CA ASP A 137 -0.02 -8.14 8.77
C ASP A 137 -1.08 -8.01 7.68
N GLU A 138 -2.33 -7.74 8.09
CA GLU A 138 -3.51 -7.73 7.23
C GLU A 138 -3.61 -8.97 6.32
N ALA A 139 -3.43 -10.15 6.92
CA ALA A 139 -3.31 -11.42 6.21
C ALA A 139 -4.54 -11.78 5.33
N HIS A 140 -5.68 -11.13 5.55
CA HIS A 140 -6.86 -11.28 4.67
C HIS A 140 -6.57 -10.85 3.22
N CYS A 141 -5.55 -10.01 2.99
CA CYS A 141 -5.12 -9.61 1.64
C CYS A 141 -4.62 -10.77 0.76
N ILE A 142 -4.27 -11.93 1.34
CA ILE A 142 -3.84 -13.11 0.57
C ILE A 142 -5.00 -13.87 -0.05
N SER A 143 -6.23 -13.66 0.45
CA SER A 143 -7.41 -14.40 0.05
C SER A 143 -8.23 -13.67 -1.01
N GLN A 144 -8.55 -14.34 -2.10
CA GLN A 144 -9.48 -13.82 -3.12
C GLN A 144 -10.92 -13.67 -2.59
N TRP A 145 -11.23 -14.36 -1.48
CA TRP A 145 -12.49 -14.22 -0.76
C TRP A 145 -12.47 -13.11 0.28
N GLY A 146 -11.31 -12.45 0.45
CA GLY A 146 -11.15 -11.26 1.28
C GLY A 146 -11.60 -9.99 0.55
N TYR A 147 -11.93 -8.96 1.29
CA TYR A 147 -12.41 -7.69 0.73
C TYR A 147 -11.28 -6.79 0.12
N ASP A 148 -10.00 -7.07 0.38
CA ASP A 148 -8.83 -6.34 -0.13
C ASP A 148 -7.76 -7.34 -0.63
N PHE A 149 -8.09 -8.12 -1.66
CA PHE A 149 -7.16 -9.08 -2.23
C PHE A 149 -6.00 -8.39 -2.93
N ARG A 150 -4.77 -8.83 -2.62
CA ARG A 150 -3.53 -8.34 -3.22
C ARG A 150 -2.70 -9.52 -3.75
N PRO A 151 -2.54 -9.63 -5.08
CA PRO A 151 -1.77 -10.73 -5.69
C PRO A 151 -0.34 -10.86 -5.16
N SER A 152 0.31 -9.75 -4.80
CA SER A 152 1.65 -9.72 -4.24
C SER A 152 1.80 -10.50 -2.92
N TYR A 153 0.70 -10.67 -2.14
CA TYR A 153 0.69 -11.49 -0.92
C TYR A 153 0.92 -12.98 -1.18
N LEU A 154 0.62 -13.46 -2.38
CA LEU A 154 0.88 -14.86 -2.75
C LEU A 154 2.38 -15.20 -2.74
N GLN A 155 3.24 -14.19 -2.90
CA GLN A 155 4.70 -14.37 -2.85
C GLN A 155 5.21 -14.69 -1.44
N ILE A 156 4.43 -14.44 -0.38
CA ILE A 156 4.83 -14.70 1.00
C ILE A 156 5.11 -16.19 1.24
N ALA A 157 4.31 -17.07 0.65
CA ALA A 157 4.55 -18.51 0.73
C ALA A 157 5.87 -18.91 0.04
N ASN A 158 6.22 -18.24 -1.06
CA ASN A 158 7.41 -18.55 -1.85
C ASN A 158 8.71 -18.23 -1.10
N ILE A 159 8.76 -17.16 -0.30
CA ILE A 159 9.98 -16.84 0.47
C ILE A 159 10.25 -17.84 1.58
N ARG A 160 9.24 -18.54 2.09
CA ARG A 160 9.39 -19.54 3.13
C ARG A 160 10.29 -20.71 2.71
N GLN A 161 10.37 -21.06 1.40
CA GLN A 161 11.27 -22.10 0.90
C GLN A 161 12.74 -21.84 1.23
N TYR A 162 13.14 -20.57 1.38
CA TYR A 162 14.51 -20.19 1.73
C TYR A 162 14.79 -20.23 3.24
N GLN A 163 13.73 -20.21 4.05
CA GLN A 163 13.79 -20.27 5.52
C GLN A 163 12.75 -21.28 6.05
N PRO A 164 12.88 -22.58 5.71
CA PRO A 164 11.81 -23.56 5.90
C PRO A 164 11.45 -23.83 7.36
N ALA A 165 12.35 -23.59 8.30
CA ALA A 165 12.08 -23.78 9.73
C ALA A 165 11.38 -22.59 10.40
N THR A 166 11.31 -21.43 9.73
CA THR A 166 10.75 -20.21 10.31
C THR A 166 9.22 -20.29 10.41
N PRO A 167 8.64 -20.04 11.60
CA PRO A 167 7.19 -19.99 11.77
C PRO A 167 6.59 -18.76 11.10
N ILE A 168 5.30 -18.87 10.74
CA ILE A 168 4.52 -17.75 10.21
C ILE A 168 3.47 -17.34 11.25
N LEU A 169 3.41 -16.03 11.52
CA LEU A 169 2.32 -15.40 12.26
C LEU A 169 1.48 -14.56 11.32
N ALA A 170 0.29 -15.01 10.98
CA ALA A 170 -0.68 -14.25 10.23
C ALA A 170 -1.63 -13.49 11.16
N LEU A 171 -1.83 -12.21 10.88
CA LEU A 171 -2.64 -11.31 11.71
C LEU A 171 -3.70 -10.63 10.84
N THR A 172 -4.94 -10.65 11.29
CA THR A 172 -6.02 -9.87 10.66
C THR A 172 -7.07 -9.47 11.70
N ALA A 173 -7.83 -8.42 11.37
CA ALA A 173 -8.97 -8.00 12.19
C ALA A 173 -10.29 -8.58 11.70
N THR A 174 -10.36 -8.97 10.43
CA THR A 174 -11.58 -9.38 9.75
C THR A 174 -11.29 -10.58 8.86
N ALA A 175 -11.85 -11.71 9.18
CA ALA A 175 -11.82 -12.88 8.32
C ALA A 175 -13.02 -13.78 8.61
N THR A 176 -13.73 -14.17 7.55
CA THR A 176 -14.76 -15.19 7.62
C THR A 176 -14.12 -16.59 7.74
N PRO A 177 -14.87 -17.63 8.16
CA PRO A 177 -14.32 -18.99 8.23
C PRO A 177 -13.72 -19.50 6.90
N VAL A 178 -14.23 -19.03 5.76
CA VAL A 178 -13.70 -19.36 4.42
C VAL A 178 -12.34 -18.69 4.24
N VAL A 179 -12.23 -17.40 4.55
CA VAL A 179 -10.98 -16.64 4.48
C VAL A 179 -9.91 -17.21 5.42
N VAL A 180 -10.29 -17.61 6.64
CA VAL A 180 -9.38 -18.29 7.59
C VAL A 180 -8.72 -19.53 6.98
N LYS A 181 -9.51 -20.40 6.37
CA LYS A 181 -9.00 -21.61 5.72
C LYS A 181 -8.11 -21.28 4.52
N ASP A 182 -8.51 -20.30 3.72
CA ASP A 182 -7.73 -19.88 2.56
C ASP A 182 -6.38 -19.26 2.96
N ILE A 183 -6.34 -18.42 4.01
CA ILE A 183 -5.08 -17.89 4.56
C ILE A 183 -4.14 -19.02 4.97
N GLN A 184 -4.61 -19.97 5.76
CA GLN A 184 -3.80 -21.10 6.22
C GLN A 184 -3.28 -21.96 5.06
N HIS A 185 -4.13 -22.21 4.07
CA HIS A 185 -3.76 -22.97 2.88
C HIS A 185 -2.71 -22.23 2.03
N ARG A 186 -2.93 -20.94 1.72
CA ARG A 186 -2.04 -20.16 0.86
C ARG A 186 -0.70 -19.85 1.52
N LEU A 187 -0.66 -19.67 2.83
CA LEU A 187 0.57 -19.52 3.60
C LEU A 187 1.25 -20.87 3.93
N GLN A 188 0.65 -21.99 3.49
CA GLN A 188 1.18 -23.34 3.70
C GLN A 188 1.48 -23.62 5.18
N PHE A 189 0.53 -23.34 6.06
CA PHE A 189 0.68 -23.55 7.49
C PHE A 189 0.99 -24.99 7.84
N ARG A 190 1.94 -25.19 8.75
CA ARG A 190 2.30 -26.45 9.37
C ARG A 190 1.81 -26.43 10.81
N ASN A 191 1.05 -27.43 11.23
CA ASN A 191 0.49 -27.46 12.59
C ASN A 191 -0.14 -26.11 12.97
N GLY A 192 -0.99 -25.57 12.10
CA GLY A 192 -1.54 -24.24 12.22
C GLY A 192 -2.43 -24.07 13.45
N HIS A 193 -2.13 -23.11 14.29
CA HIS A 193 -2.94 -22.71 15.44
C HIS A 193 -3.78 -21.50 15.08
N LEU A 194 -5.07 -21.53 15.46
CA LEU A 194 -6.00 -20.42 15.29
C LEU A 194 -6.36 -19.84 16.66
N TYR A 195 -6.11 -18.56 16.83
CA TYR A 195 -6.57 -17.78 17.99
C TYR A 195 -7.55 -16.72 17.51
N GLN A 196 -8.76 -16.80 18.01
CA GLN A 196 -9.83 -15.89 17.63
C GLN A 196 -10.42 -15.20 18.85
N SER A 197 -10.31 -13.88 18.88
CA SER A 197 -10.97 -13.06 19.90
C SER A 197 -12.40 -12.74 19.46
N SER A 198 -13.25 -12.51 20.44
CA SER A 198 -14.58 -11.96 20.17
C SER A 198 -14.47 -10.58 19.51
N PHE A 199 -15.29 -10.35 18.52
CA PHE A 199 -15.42 -9.03 17.89
C PHE A 199 -16.24 -8.05 18.71
N PHE A 200 -16.88 -8.52 19.78
CA PHE A 200 -17.68 -7.68 20.67
C PHE A 200 -16.80 -6.69 21.42
N ARG A 201 -17.18 -5.42 21.35
CA ARG A 201 -16.54 -4.33 22.07
C ARG A 201 -17.57 -3.63 22.95
N PRO A 202 -17.52 -3.83 24.27
CA PRO A 202 -18.55 -3.32 25.19
C PRO A 202 -18.64 -1.79 25.23
N ASN A 203 -17.57 -1.11 24.83
CA ASN A 203 -17.50 0.34 24.79
C ASN A 203 -17.93 0.96 23.44
N LEU A 204 -18.22 0.14 22.41
CA LEU A 204 -18.57 0.61 21.07
C LEU A 204 -20.04 0.27 20.77
N SER A 205 -20.85 1.29 20.58
CA SER A 205 -22.26 1.14 20.23
C SER A 205 -22.44 1.28 18.72
N TYR A 206 -23.03 0.26 18.09
CA TYR A 206 -23.41 0.27 16.68
C TYR A 206 -24.85 0.78 16.53
N ILE A 207 -25.06 1.80 15.72
CA ILE A 207 -26.35 2.48 15.56
C ILE A 207 -26.64 2.67 14.08
N VAL A 208 -27.83 2.27 13.64
CA VAL A 208 -28.34 2.57 12.31
C VAL A 208 -29.39 3.67 12.42
N ARG A 209 -29.31 4.68 11.58
CA ARG A 209 -30.26 5.79 11.51
C ARG A 209 -30.76 5.96 10.08
N GLN A 210 -32.06 5.85 9.89
CA GLN A 210 -32.71 6.21 8.64
C GLN A 210 -33.06 7.70 8.66
N SER A 211 -32.67 8.42 7.63
CA SER A 211 -33.00 9.84 7.48
C SER A 211 -32.83 10.27 6.01
N GLU A 212 -33.80 10.95 5.48
CA GLU A 212 -33.68 11.63 4.17
C GLU A 212 -32.82 12.90 4.30
N ASP A 213 -32.82 13.56 5.45
CA ASP A 213 -31.89 14.65 5.77
C ASP A 213 -30.65 14.10 6.51
N LYS A 214 -29.75 13.49 5.75
CA LYS A 214 -28.47 12.99 6.29
C LYS A 214 -27.56 14.10 6.82
N GLN A 215 -27.63 15.31 6.24
CA GLN A 215 -26.79 16.44 6.65
C GLN A 215 -27.19 16.95 8.03
N GLY A 216 -28.47 17.21 8.23
CA GLY A 216 -28.99 17.62 9.55
C GLY A 216 -28.81 16.54 10.61
N MET A 217 -28.95 15.25 10.23
CA MET A 217 -28.69 14.14 11.14
C MET A 217 -27.20 14.07 11.52
N LEU A 218 -26.30 14.23 10.58
CA LEU A 218 -24.83 14.26 10.82
C LEU A 218 -24.47 15.38 11.82
N LEU A 219 -24.98 16.58 11.62
CA LEU A 219 -24.76 17.71 12.54
C LEU A 219 -25.25 17.42 13.97
N ARG A 220 -26.44 16.82 14.10
CA ARG A 220 -26.97 16.41 15.41
C ARG A 220 -26.09 15.38 16.08
N ILE A 221 -25.61 14.37 15.35
CA ILE A 221 -24.72 13.33 15.87
C ILE A 221 -23.42 13.95 16.39
N ILE A 222 -22.76 14.78 15.58
CA ILE A 222 -21.49 15.41 15.95
C ILE A 222 -21.64 16.29 17.19
N ARG A 223 -22.68 17.14 17.21
CA ARG A 223 -22.93 18.04 18.36
C ARG A 223 -23.31 17.30 19.66
N ASN A 224 -24.04 16.20 19.54
CA ASN A 224 -24.48 15.44 20.73
C ASN A 224 -23.38 14.57 21.31
N ILE A 225 -22.50 14.00 20.47
CA ILE A 225 -21.42 13.12 20.95
C ILE A 225 -20.22 13.97 21.38
N GLY A 226 -19.83 14.94 20.57
CA GLY A 226 -18.64 15.76 20.77
C GLY A 226 -17.33 14.97 20.60
N GLY A 227 -16.22 15.68 20.66
CA GLY A 227 -14.88 15.10 20.53
C GLY A 227 -14.50 14.74 19.10
N SER A 228 -13.36 14.09 18.96
CA SER A 228 -12.80 13.72 17.64
C SER A 228 -13.59 12.60 16.99
N GLY A 229 -13.79 12.72 15.67
CA GLY A 229 -14.54 11.74 14.89
C GLY A 229 -14.07 11.55 13.48
N ILE A 230 -14.63 10.52 12.82
CA ILE A 230 -14.42 10.22 11.40
C ILE A 230 -15.78 10.13 10.73
N VAL A 231 -15.92 10.73 9.54
CA VAL A 231 -17.10 10.61 8.68
C VAL A 231 -16.66 9.98 7.37
N TYR A 232 -17.12 8.76 7.10
CA TYR A 232 -16.81 8.05 5.86
C TYR A 232 -17.83 8.37 4.77
N VAL A 233 -17.31 8.72 3.60
CA VAL A 233 -18.06 8.92 2.36
C VAL A 233 -17.36 8.18 1.22
N ARG A 234 -18.10 7.81 0.18
CA ARG A 234 -17.54 7.12 -0.99
C ARG A 234 -16.88 8.05 -2.00
N ASN A 235 -17.40 9.27 -2.14
CA ASN A 235 -17.01 10.20 -3.20
C ASN A 235 -15.99 11.22 -2.69
N ARG A 236 -14.86 11.36 -3.41
CA ARG A 236 -13.82 12.37 -3.11
C ARG A 236 -14.39 13.79 -3.04
N ARG A 237 -15.28 14.14 -3.94
CA ARG A 237 -15.92 15.46 -4.00
C ARG A 237 -16.75 15.73 -2.74
N ARG A 238 -17.51 14.72 -2.30
CA ARG A 238 -18.33 14.79 -1.09
C ARG A 238 -17.51 14.98 0.19
N THR A 239 -16.24 14.51 0.25
CA THR A 239 -15.38 14.78 1.40
C THR A 239 -15.16 16.28 1.59
N VAL A 240 -14.92 17.00 0.50
CA VAL A 240 -14.67 18.44 0.52
C VAL A 240 -15.96 19.22 0.82
N GLU A 241 -17.07 18.83 0.20
CA GLU A 241 -18.39 19.47 0.39
C GLU A 241 -18.85 19.37 1.85
N LEU A 242 -18.80 18.17 2.45
CA LEU A 242 -19.20 17.97 3.83
C LEU A 242 -18.21 18.62 4.82
N ALA A 243 -16.91 18.57 4.57
CA ALA A 243 -15.95 19.24 5.44
C ALA A 243 -16.16 20.75 5.45
N ARG A 244 -16.46 21.35 4.30
CA ARG A 244 -16.81 22.77 4.19
C ARG A 244 -18.11 23.08 4.95
N MET A 245 -19.17 22.31 4.71
CA MET A 245 -20.46 22.47 5.39
C MET A 245 -20.32 22.40 6.91
N LEU A 246 -19.53 21.44 7.42
CA LEU A 246 -19.24 21.32 8.85
C LEU A 246 -18.46 22.55 9.35
N GLY A 247 -17.50 23.06 8.59
CA GLY A 247 -16.75 24.28 8.91
C GLY A 247 -17.65 25.52 9.02
N GLU A 248 -18.59 25.69 8.08
CA GLU A 248 -19.61 26.75 8.11
C GLU A 248 -20.51 26.66 9.36
N GLN A 249 -20.66 25.48 9.93
CA GLN A 249 -21.40 25.23 11.18
C GLN A 249 -20.53 25.29 12.45
N GLY A 250 -19.29 25.80 12.34
CA GLY A 250 -18.35 25.96 13.45
C GLY A 250 -17.70 24.67 13.93
N ILE A 251 -17.75 23.58 13.15
CA ILE A 251 -17.12 22.30 13.48
C ILE A 251 -15.76 22.22 12.75
N SER A 252 -14.68 21.98 13.50
CA SER A 252 -13.34 21.75 12.90
C SER A 252 -13.36 20.48 12.07
N ALA A 253 -13.39 20.59 10.74
CA ALA A 253 -13.49 19.46 9.83
C ALA A 253 -12.43 19.51 8.73
N LEU A 254 -11.84 18.35 8.43
CA LEU A 254 -10.77 18.19 7.43
C LEU A 254 -11.20 17.15 6.40
N ALA A 255 -11.08 17.48 5.11
CA ALA A 255 -11.30 16.52 4.03
C ALA A 255 -10.06 15.66 3.79
N TYR A 256 -10.25 14.34 3.54
CA TYR A 256 -9.14 13.41 3.26
C TYR A 256 -9.54 12.40 2.18
N HIS A 257 -8.77 12.34 1.09
CA HIS A 257 -8.96 11.34 0.01
C HIS A 257 -7.65 11.16 -0.78
N ALA A 258 -7.53 10.08 -1.54
CA ALA A 258 -6.31 9.73 -2.28
C ALA A 258 -5.89 10.77 -3.35
N GLY A 259 -6.81 11.61 -3.83
CA GLY A 259 -6.48 12.69 -4.79
C GLY A 259 -5.85 13.93 -4.16
N ILE A 260 -5.63 13.96 -2.85
CA ILE A 260 -4.89 15.03 -2.16
C ILE A 260 -3.40 14.65 -2.16
N GLU A 261 -2.54 15.62 -2.41
CA GLU A 261 -1.09 15.42 -2.36
C GLU A 261 -0.62 14.82 -1.02
N GLN A 262 0.40 13.97 -1.06
CA GLN A 262 0.86 13.22 0.12
C GLN A 262 1.25 14.14 1.28
N THR A 263 1.98 15.21 1.00
CA THR A 263 2.41 16.22 1.99
C THR A 263 1.23 16.86 2.73
N GLU A 264 0.17 17.20 1.99
CA GLU A 264 -1.04 17.78 2.55
C GLU A 264 -1.87 16.73 3.31
N ARG A 265 -1.89 15.47 2.84
CA ARG A 265 -2.52 14.35 3.57
C ARG A 265 -1.86 14.15 4.93
N ASP A 266 -0.54 14.13 4.97
CA ASP A 266 0.24 13.96 6.21
C ASP A 266 0.00 15.11 7.19
N LYS A 267 -0.09 16.35 6.68
CA LYS A 267 -0.41 17.54 7.46
C LYS A 267 -1.82 17.44 8.08
N ARG A 268 -2.84 17.10 7.29
CA ARG A 268 -4.23 16.97 7.76
C ARG A 268 -4.36 15.84 8.78
N GLN A 269 -3.71 14.71 8.53
CA GLN A 269 -3.69 13.59 9.48
C GLN A 269 -3.02 14.00 10.80
N ARG A 270 -1.93 14.78 10.76
CA ARG A 270 -1.25 15.28 11.96
C ARG A 270 -2.16 16.23 12.75
N ILE A 271 -2.79 17.21 12.08
CA ILE A 271 -3.74 18.13 12.71
C ILE A 271 -4.85 17.36 13.41
N TRP A 272 -5.49 16.41 12.70
CA TRP A 272 -6.56 15.62 13.26
C TRP A 272 -6.09 14.73 14.42
N SER A 273 -4.91 14.13 14.31
CA SER A 273 -4.38 13.23 15.36
C SER A 273 -4.07 13.95 16.67
N THR A 274 -3.70 15.22 16.62
CA THR A 274 -3.37 16.05 17.80
C THR A 274 -4.56 16.83 18.35
N SER A 275 -5.61 17.03 17.56
CA SER A 275 -6.82 17.75 17.99
C SER A 275 -7.72 16.84 18.81
N ALA A 276 -8.38 17.40 19.86
CA ALA A 276 -9.31 16.69 20.70
C ALA A 276 -10.74 16.59 20.09
N ASP A 277 -11.07 17.45 19.13
CA ASP A 277 -12.43 17.66 18.61
C ASP A 277 -12.55 17.71 17.09
N ALA A 278 -11.42 17.59 16.36
CA ALA A 278 -11.45 17.64 14.91
C ALA A 278 -12.16 16.41 14.30
N VAL A 279 -12.93 16.67 13.25
CA VAL A 279 -13.63 15.65 12.47
C VAL A 279 -12.90 15.44 11.14
N MET A 280 -12.56 14.20 10.83
CA MET A 280 -12.02 13.82 9.53
C MET A 280 -13.15 13.34 8.62
N VAL A 281 -13.42 14.05 7.51
CA VAL A 281 -14.34 13.60 6.48
C VAL A 281 -13.55 12.93 5.37
N ALA A 282 -13.71 11.63 5.19
CA ALA A 282 -12.77 10.85 4.40
C ALA A 282 -13.43 9.78 3.52
N THR A 283 -12.73 9.40 2.47
CA THR A 283 -12.95 8.11 1.79
C THR A 283 -12.20 6.99 2.51
N THR A 284 -12.34 5.74 2.05
CA THR A 284 -11.59 4.57 2.54
C THR A 284 -10.06 4.77 2.52
N ALA A 285 -9.55 5.76 1.76
CA ALA A 285 -8.14 6.16 1.78
C ALA A 285 -7.65 6.64 3.17
N PHE A 286 -8.56 7.14 4.02
CA PHE A 286 -8.29 7.41 5.43
C PHE A 286 -8.63 6.16 6.24
N GLY A 287 -7.75 5.18 6.13
CA GLY A 287 -8.07 3.86 6.63
C GLY A 287 -6.97 3.24 7.46
N MET A 288 -6.34 2.23 6.89
CA MET A 288 -5.33 1.43 7.56
C MET A 288 -4.17 2.32 8.08
N GLY A 289 -3.64 2.02 9.26
CA GLY A 289 -2.53 2.77 9.86
C GLY A 289 -2.92 3.94 10.79
N ILE A 290 -4.19 4.29 10.91
CA ILE A 290 -4.64 5.33 11.83
C ILE A 290 -4.63 4.79 13.27
N ASN A 291 -3.89 5.46 14.14
CA ASN A 291 -3.74 5.04 15.53
C ASN A 291 -4.08 6.16 16.54
N LYS A 292 -5.23 6.81 16.36
CA LYS A 292 -5.79 7.74 17.36
C LYS A 292 -6.69 6.96 18.31
N ALA A 293 -6.43 7.05 19.61
CA ALA A 293 -7.13 6.25 20.61
C ALA A 293 -8.50 6.82 21.00
N ASP A 294 -8.62 8.14 21.01
CA ASP A 294 -9.74 8.92 21.56
C ASP A 294 -10.81 9.32 20.53
N VAL A 295 -10.96 8.57 19.45
CA VAL A 295 -12.02 8.77 18.46
C VAL A 295 -13.38 8.44 19.11
N ARG A 296 -14.26 9.44 19.22
CA ARG A 296 -15.56 9.28 19.90
C ARG A 296 -16.65 8.74 19.00
N PHE A 297 -16.58 9.02 17.69
CA PHE A 297 -17.56 8.50 16.74
C PHE A 297 -16.93 8.20 15.39
N VAL A 298 -17.50 7.21 14.72
CA VAL A 298 -17.33 6.93 13.29
C VAL A 298 -18.71 6.96 12.67
N VAL A 299 -18.92 7.86 11.72
CA VAL A 299 -20.19 7.97 10.98
C VAL A 299 -19.97 7.50 9.55
N HIS A 300 -20.70 6.50 9.12
CA HIS A 300 -20.82 6.12 7.72
C HIS A 300 -21.97 6.94 7.10
N TYR A 301 -21.61 7.97 6.39
CA TYR A 301 -22.57 8.83 5.69
C TYR A 301 -23.13 8.15 4.44
N ASP A 302 -22.26 7.42 3.73
CA ASP A 302 -22.63 6.50 2.65
C ASP A 302 -22.47 5.05 3.15
N LEU A 303 -23.22 4.10 2.56
CA LEU A 303 -23.10 2.70 2.91
C LEU A 303 -21.69 2.17 2.58
N PRO A 304 -21.03 1.43 3.46
CA PRO A 304 -19.75 0.79 3.18
C PRO A 304 -19.88 -0.31 2.12
N GLU A 305 -18.77 -0.69 1.51
CA GLU A 305 -18.74 -1.69 0.42
C GLU A 305 -19.03 -3.11 0.90
N SER A 306 -18.65 -3.42 2.15
CA SER A 306 -18.86 -4.72 2.76
C SER A 306 -19.03 -4.59 4.27
N LEU A 307 -19.49 -5.68 4.91
CA LEU A 307 -19.57 -5.75 6.38
C LEU A 307 -18.18 -5.73 7.02
N GLU A 308 -17.18 -6.31 6.37
CA GLU A 308 -15.79 -6.33 6.80
C GLU A 308 -15.20 -4.91 6.80
N ALA A 309 -15.42 -4.15 5.72
CA ALA A 309 -15.02 -2.75 5.63
C ALA A 309 -15.71 -1.92 6.71
N TYR A 310 -17.04 -2.07 6.85
CA TYR A 310 -17.79 -1.41 7.93
C TYR A 310 -17.21 -1.68 9.30
N PHE A 311 -16.92 -2.95 9.59
CA PHE A 311 -16.40 -3.36 10.88
C PHE A 311 -15.00 -2.81 11.15
N GLN A 312 -14.14 -2.82 10.13
CA GLN A 312 -12.78 -2.27 10.23
C GLN A 312 -12.78 -0.76 10.45
N GLU A 313 -13.65 -0.03 9.74
CA GLU A 313 -13.80 1.42 9.84
C GLU A 313 -14.44 1.82 11.18
N ALA A 314 -15.54 1.19 11.56
CA ALA A 314 -16.21 1.37 12.85
C ALA A 314 -15.26 1.08 14.05
N GLY A 315 -14.41 0.06 13.90
CA GLY A 315 -13.44 -0.36 14.89
C GLY A 315 -12.36 0.69 15.22
N ARG A 316 -12.31 1.82 14.51
CA ARG A 316 -11.41 2.94 14.82
C ARG A 316 -11.86 3.74 16.04
N ALA A 317 -13.16 3.71 16.35
CA ALA A 317 -13.70 4.42 17.50
C ALA A 317 -13.37 3.73 18.82
N GLY A 318 -13.14 4.51 19.88
CA GLY A 318 -13.04 4.05 21.26
C GLY A 318 -11.91 3.07 21.55
N ARG A 319 -10.73 3.23 20.96
CA ARG A 319 -9.57 2.37 21.23
C ARG A 319 -8.99 2.57 22.63
N ASP A 320 -9.33 3.68 23.27
CA ASP A 320 -8.98 4.01 24.65
C ASP A 320 -9.88 3.33 25.69
N GLY A 321 -10.87 2.52 25.26
CA GLY A 321 -11.82 1.84 26.13
C GLY A 321 -13.00 2.71 26.58
N ARG A 322 -13.01 4.01 26.27
CA ARG A 322 -14.14 4.89 26.60
C ARG A 322 -15.26 4.70 25.59
N ARG A 323 -16.48 5.06 26.02
CA ARG A 323 -17.67 4.93 25.17
C ARG A 323 -17.51 5.66 23.86
N ALA A 324 -17.86 4.99 22.76
CA ALA A 324 -17.78 5.49 21.40
C ALA A 324 -18.93 4.93 20.56
N TYR A 325 -19.17 5.55 19.41
CA TYR A 325 -20.32 5.26 18.59
C TYR A 325 -19.91 5.04 17.12
N ALA A 326 -20.42 3.96 16.53
CA ALA A 326 -20.38 3.70 15.10
C ALA A 326 -21.80 3.91 14.56
N VAL A 327 -22.01 4.96 13.77
CA VAL A 327 -23.32 5.32 13.26
C VAL A 327 -23.36 5.15 11.75
N LEU A 328 -24.30 4.35 11.28
CA LEU A 328 -24.60 4.18 9.86
C LEU A 328 -25.82 5.03 9.49
N LEU A 329 -25.64 5.97 8.58
CA LEU A 329 -26.73 6.78 8.03
C LEU A 329 -27.25 6.15 6.75
N CYS A 330 -28.55 5.86 6.70
CA CYS A 330 -29.21 5.28 5.54
C CYS A 330 -30.34 6.19 5.06
N CYS A 331 -30.55 6.28 3.74
CA CYS A 331 -31.76 6.78 3.13
C CYS A 331 -32.37 5.72 2.19
N GLN A 332 -33.58 5.96 1.73
CA GLN A 332 -34.35 4.97 0.98
C GLN A 332 -33.69 4.56 -0.35
N GLY A 333 -32.90 5.45 -0.99
CA GLY A 333 -32.22 5.18 -2.26
C GLY A 333 -30.84 4.49 -2.13
N ASP A 334 -30.24 4.44 -0.93
CA ASP A 334 -28.85 3.97 -0.76
C ASP A 334 -28.66 2.50 -1.19
N ALA A 335 -29.62 1.63 -0.89
CA ALA A 335 -29.54 0.22 -1.26
C ALA A 335 -29.60 0.02 -2.79
N GLN A 336 -30.44 0.80 -3.47
CA GLN A 336 -30.55 0.76 -4.93
C GLN A 336 -29.25 1.24 -5.59
N HIS A 337 -28.67 2.32 -5.08
CA HIS A 337 -27.36 2.81 -5.54
C HIS A 337 -26.26 1.78 -5.33
N LEU A 338 -26.26 1.08 -4.21
CA LEU A 338 -25.28 0.03 -3.92
C LEU A 338 -25.43 -1.16 -4.87
N LEU A 339 -26.66 -1.59 -5.13
CA LEU A 339 -26.95 -2.68 -6.10
C LEU A 339 -26.52 -2.30 -7.51
N ALA A 340 -26.83 -1.07 -7.97
CA ALA A 340 -26.38 -0.60 -9.28
C ALA A 340 -24.85 -0.57 -9.41
N GLN A 341 -24.15 -0.25 -8.31
CA GLN A 341 -22.68 -0.31 -8.30
C GLN A 341 -22.16 -1.74 -8.39
N LEU A 342 -22.85 -2.70 -7.78
CA LEU A 342 -22.49 -4.11 -7.86
C LEU A 342 -22.50 -4.63 -9.28
N ASP A 343 -23.50 -4.24 -10.06
CA ASP A 343 -23.59 -4.59 -11.49
C ASP A 343 -22.43 -3.99 -12.30
N ASP A 344 -21.97 -2.78 -11.95
CA ASP A 344 -20.78 -2.17 -12.56
C ASP A 344 -19.45 -2.82 -12.13
N ASP A 345 -19.37 -3.25 -10.87
CA ASP A 345 -18.14 -3.83 -10.31
C ASP A 345 -17.97 -5.31 -10.71
N PHE A 346 -19.08 -6.01 -11.03
CA PHE A 346 -19.10 -7.41 -11.46
C PHE A 346 -19.70 -7.58 -12.86
N PRO A 347 -18.98 -7.20 -13.93
CA PRO A 347 -19.47 -7.31 -15.29
C PRO A 347 -19.73 -8.77 -15.66
N PRO A 348 -20.78 -9.05 -16.48
CA PRO A 348 -21.05 -10.40 -16.97
C PRO A 348 -19.86 -10.99 -17.72
N VAL A 349 -19.66 -12.31 -17.63
CA VAL A 349 -18.57 -13.03 -18.32
C VAL A 349 -18.52 -12.71 -19.83
N ALA A 350 -19.71 -12.57 -20.46
CA ALA A 350 -19.80 -12.20 -21.88
C ALA A 350 -19.20 -10.81 -22.14
N TYR A 351 -19.40 -9.86 -21.22
CA TYR A 351 -18.80 -8.52 -21.33
C TYR A 351 -17.28 -8.56 -21.14
N ILE A 352 -16.78 -9.31 -20.14
CA ILE A 352 -15.34 -9.49 -19.91
C ILE A 352 -14.67 -10.08 -21.16
N ARG A 353 -15.30 -11.09 -21.78
CA ARG A 353 -14.82 -11.67 -23.05
C ARG A 353 -14.81 -10.66 -24.18
N ASN A 354 -15.84 -9.81 -24.28
CA ASN A 354 -15.90 -8.74 -25.27
C ASN A 354 -14.77 -7.72 -25.09
N VAL A 355 -14.50 -7.34 -23.86
CA VAL A 355 -13.37 -6.45 -23.52
C VAL A 355 -12.03 -7.08 -23.90
N TYR A 356 -11.82 -8.36 -23.59
CA TYR A 356 -10.60 -9.07 -23.97
C TYR A 356 -10.40 -9.10 -25.51
N ASN A 357 -11.47 -9.43 -26.25
CA ASN A 357 -11.46 -9.42 -27.71
C ASN A 357 -11.20 -8.00 -28.27
N ALA A 358 -11.81 -6.97 -27.67
CA ALA A 358 -11.58 -5.58 -28.07
C ALA A 358 -10.11 -5.15 -27.89
N LEU A 359 -9.47 -5.56 -26.78
CA LEU A 359 -8.04 -5.35 -26.55
C LEU A 359 -7.18 -6.06 -27.61
N CYS A 360 -7.44 -7.34 -27.83
CA CYS A 360 -6.69 -8.12 -28.83
C CYS A 360 -6.83 -7.52 -30.24
N ASN A 361 -8.04 -7.08 -30.62
CA ASN A 361 -8.30 -6.47 -31.91
C ASN A 361 -7.62 -5.08 -32.03
N HIS A 362 -7.69 -4.27 -30.97
CA HIS A 362 -7.10 -2.93 -30.97
C HIS A 362 -5.58 -2.97 -31.14
N TYR A 363 -4.91 -3.86 -30.44
CA TYR A 363 -3.47 -4.04 -30.49
C TYR A 363 -3.01 -5.09 -31.53
N GLN A 364 -3.93 -5.60 -32.33
CA GLN A 364 -3.66 -6.60 -33.39
C GLN A 364 -2.89 -7.83 -32.88
N ILE A 365 -3.29 -8.34 -31.70
CA ILE A 365 -2.67 -9.50 -31.07
C ILE A 365 -3.30 -10.78 -31.64
N PRO A 366 -2.56 -11.62 -32.37
CA PRO A 366 -3.06 -12.91 -32.85
C PRO A 366 -3.35 -13.88 -31.71
N VAL A 367 -4.29 -14.82 -31.93
CA VAL A 367 -4.62 -15.86 -30.96
C VAL A 367 -3.37 -16.70 -30.62
N GLY A 368 -3.09 -16.88 -29.33
CA GLY A 368 -1.92 -17.62 -28.85
C GLY A 368 -0.60 -16.86 -28.87
N SER A 369 -0.65 -15.53 -29.10
CA SER A 369 0.51 -14.64 -29.05
C SER A 369 0.30 -13.53 -28.02
N GLY A 370 1.28 -12.61 -27.89
CA GLY A 370 1.17 -11.47 -27.00
C GLY A 370 1.76 -11.70 -25.59
N GLN A 371 2.30 -12.90 -25.32
CA GLN A 371 3.01 -13.15 -24.07
C GLN A 371 4.19 -12.19 -23.94
N ASP A 372 4.33 -11.55 -22.75
CA ASP A 372 5.36 -10.56 -22.43
C ASP A 372 5.34 -9.28 -23.28
N CYS A 373 4.31 -9.07 -24.13
CA CYS A 373 4.12 -7.82 -24.85
C CYS A 373 3.57 -6.74 -23.93
N ARG A 374 3.98 -5.49 -24.15
CA ARG A 374 3.50 -4.32 -23.39
C ARG A 374 2.85 -3.33 -24.33
N PHE A 375 1.73 -2.78 -23.91
CA PHE A 375 0.95 -1.80 -24.67
C PHE A 375 0.53 -0.66 -23.75
N ASP A 376 0.59 0.57 -24.24
CA ASP A 376 0.02 1.71 -23.57
C ASP A 376 -1.49 1.71 -23.78
N ILE A 377 -2.26 1.87 -22.71
CA ILE A 377 -3.72 1.80 -22.75
C ILE A 377 -4.34 3.20 -22.58
N ASP A 378 -5.04 3.67 -23.61
CA ASP A 378 -5.95 4.82 -23.53
C ASP A 378 -7.38 4.32 -23.38
N ILE A 379 -7.87 4.34 -22.15
CA ILE A 379 -9.22 3.88 -21.80
C ILE A 379 -10.29 4.69 -22.54
N ALA A 380 -10.10 6.01 -22.70
CA ALA A 380 -11.09 6.86 -23.35
C ALA A 380 -11.24 6.50 -24.84
N THR A 381 -10.12 6.36 -25.55
CA THR A 381 -10.10 5.97 -26.97
C THR A 381 -10.68 4.57 -27.15
N LEU A 382 -10.29 3.60 -26.35
CA LEU A 382 -10.82 2.23 -26.41
C LEU A 382 -12.32 2.17 -26.17
N CYS A 383 -12.79 2.81 -25.12
CA CYS A 383 -14.21 2.84 -24.79
C CYS A 383 -15.04 3.49 -25.91
N ASN A 384 -14.56 4.57 -26.51
CA ASN A 384 -15.25 5.22 -27.62
C ASN A 384 -15.24 4.35 -28.89
N THR A 385 -14.09 3.70 -29.23
CA THR A 385 -13.94 2.89 -30.43
C THR A 385 -14.85 1.64 -30.42
N TYR A 386 -14.93 0.99 -29.25
CA TYR A 386 -15.67 -0.27 -29.09
C TYR A 386 -17.02 -0.14 -28.39
N ASN A 387 -17.49 1.10 -28.18
CA ASN A 387 -18.72 1.43 -27.49
C ASN A 387 -18.84 0.74 -26.11
N LEU A 388 -17.78 0.83 -25.30
CA LEU A 388 -17.69 0.24 -23.98
C LEU A 388 -17.94 1.32 -22.90
N GLN A 389 -18.53 0.92 -21.79
CA GLN A 389 -18.70 1.80 -20.65
C GLN A 389 -17.41 1.86 -19.83
N PRO A 390 -16.80 3.03 -19.57
CA PRO A 390 -15.47 3.14 -18.94
C PRO A 390 -15.36 2.44 -17.59
N ARG A 391 -16.39 2.49 -16.77
CA ARG A 391 -16.39 1.85 -15.45
C ARG A 391 -16.41 0.33 -15.54
N LEU A 392 -17.36 -0.22 -16.31
CA LEU A 392 -17.42 -1.67 -16.59
C LEU A 392 -16.16 -2.19 -17.28
N PHE A 393 -15.59 -1.38 -18.19
CA PHE A 393 -14.34 -1.72 -18.87
C PHE A 393 -13.20 -1.86 -17.85
N TYR A 394 -13.04 -0.89 -16.93
CA TYR A 394 -12.02 -0.97 -15.90
C TYR A 394 -12.22 -2.18 -14.97
N SER A 395 -13.46 -2.47 -14.56
CA SER A 395 -13.79 -3.66 -13.79
C SER A 395 -13.43 -4.94 -14.54
N ALA A 396 -13.74 -5.01 -15.84
CA ALA A 396 -13.37 -6.16 -16.67
C ALA A 396 -11.84 -6.34 -16.77
N LEU A 397 -11.05 -5.25 -16.87
CA LEU A 397 -9.59 -5.32 -16.83
C LEU A 397 -9.09 -5.92 -15.51
N LYS A 398 -9.67 -5.52 -14.38
CA LYS A 398 -9.31 -6.08 -13.07
C LYS A 398 -9.62 -7.58 -12.96
N PHE A 399 -10.71 -8.05 -13.58
CA PHE A 399 -10.99 -9.48 -13.67
C PHE A 399 -9.97 -10.22 -14.54
N LEU A 400 -9.61 -9.66 -15.70
CA LEU A 400 -8.60 -10.25 -16.57
C LEU A 400 -7.21 -10.30 -15.90
N GLU A 401 -6.86 -9.28 -15.13
CA GLU A 401 -5.63 -9.26 -14.31
C GLU A 401 -5.66 -10.34 -13.24
N ARG A 402 -6.77 -10.46 -12.50
CA ARG A 402 -6.93 -11.47 -11.45
C ARG A 402 -6.81 -12.91 -11.99
N GLU A 403 -7.32 -13.15 -13.18
CA GLU A 403 -7.20 -14.44 -13.88
C GLU A 403 -5.83 -14.65 -14.56
N GLY A 404 -4.91 -13.66 -14.47
CA GLY A 404 -3.55 -13.75 -15.02
C GLY A 404 -3.48 -13.60 -16.55
N LEU A 405 -4.55 -13.12 -17.20
CA LEU A 405 -4.61 -12.94 -18.64
C LEU A 405 -3.96 -11.64 -19.11
N ILE A 406 -3.92 -10.65 -18.24
CA ILE A 406 -3.22 -9.37 -18.44
C ILE A 406 -2.52 -8.99 -17.13
N LEU A 407 -1.58 -8.05 -17.20
CA LEU A 407 -0.93 -7.45 -16.06
C LEU A 407 -1.07 -5.93 -16.17
N LEU A 408 -1.68 -5.30 -15.18
CA LEU A 408 -1.80 -3.86 -15.08
C LEU A 408 -0.71 -3.37 -14.12
N PRO A 409 0.30 -2.62 -14.59
CA PRO A 409 1.32 -2.10 -13.69
C PRO A 409 0.68 -1.09 -12.73
N ASP A 410 1.02 -1.18 -11.45
CA ASP A 410 0.75 -0.12 -10.51
C ASP A 410 1.53 1.14 -10.93
N HIS A 411 0.95 2.33 -10.71
CA HIS A 411 1.54 3.61 -11.09
C HIS A 411 2.96 3.87 -10.54
N GLU A 412 3.44 3.04 -9.63
CA GLU A 412 4.78 3.14 -9.04
C GLU A 412 5.86 2.39 -9.85
N GLU A 413 5.50 1.56 -10.84
CA GLU A 413 6.43 0.81 -11.68
C GLU A 413 6.68 1.42 -13.07
N LEU A 414 6.30 2.65 -13.31
CA LEU A 414 6.78 3.39 -14.47
C LEU A 414 8.28 3.66 -14.27
N GLU A 415 9.10 2.64 -14.54
CA GLU A 415 10.50 2.88 -14.85
C GLU A 415 10.52 3.94 -15.94
N SER A 416 11.13 5.09 -15.64
CA SER A 416 11.41 6.11 -16.63
C SER A 416 12.28 5.45 -17.71
N ARG A 417 11.68 5.02 -18.80
CA ARG A 417 12.41 4.44 -19.93
C ARG A 417 12.89 5.58 -20.78
N LEU A 418 14.19 5.77 -20.81
CA LEU A 418 14.85 6.60 -21.81
C LEU A 418 14.78 5.84 -23.14
N PHE A 419 13.89 6.24 -24.05
CA PHE A 419 13.91 5.77 -25.41
C PHE A 419 14.99 6.57 -26.18
N ILE A 420 16.10 5.93 -26.47
CA ILE A 420 17.13 6.53 -27.28
C ILE A 420 16.86 6.05 -28.73
N PRO A 421 16.35 6.90 -29.62
CA PRO A 421 16.05 6.53 -31.03
C PRO A 421 17.34 6.48 -31.88
N ILE A 422 18.34 5.74 -31.39
CA ILE A 422 19.63 5.56 -32.06
C ILE A 422 19.70 4.12 -32.56
N THR A 423 20.16 3.91 -33.79
CA THR A 423 20.36 2.56 -34.27
C THR A 423 21.44 1.82 -33.49
N LYS A 424 21.40 0.50 -33.49
CA LYS A 424 22.38 -0.34 -32.78
C LYS A 424 23.84 0.01 -33.19
N GLU A 425 24.04 0.36 -34.46
CA GLU A 425 25.32 0.75 -35.02
C GLU A 425 25.80 2.09 -34.47
N ALA A 426 24.92 3.08 -34.37
CA ALA A 426 25.24 4.39 -33.80
C ALA A 426 25.56 4.32 -32.31
N LEU A 427 24.83 3.47 -31.55
CA LEU A 427 25.15 3.20 -30.15
C LEU A 427 26.51 2.53 -29.95
N TYR A 428 26.84 1.60 -30.85
CA TYR A 428 28.14 0.92 -30.83
C TYR A 428 29.29 1.88 -31.18
N GLN A 429 29.11 2.78 -32.15
CA GLN A 429 30.07 3.83 -32.48
C GLN A 429 30.28 4.81 -31.34
N PHE A 430 29.21 5.21 -30.67
CA PHE A 430 29.27 6.06 -29.47
C PHE A 430 30.04 5.37 -28.32
N GLN A 431 29.82 4.08 -28.09
CA GLN A 431 30.57 3.31 -27.09
C GLN A 431 32.07 3.16 -27.47
N LEU A 432 32.37 2.99 -28.75
CA LEU A 432 33.76 2.92 -29.24
C LEU A 432 34.46 4.28 -29.10
N ALA A 433 33.80 5.39 -29.45
CA ALA A 433 34.34 6.72 -29.30
C ALA A 433 34.64 7.05 -27.82
N ASN A 434 33.74 6.71 -26.91
CA ASN A 434 33.97 6.89 -25.47
C ASN A 434 35.04 5.95 -24.89
N ARG A 435 35.24 4.76 -25.43
CA ARG A 435 36.33 3.87 -25.04
C ARG A 435 37.70 4.44 -25.55
N LYS A 436 37.78 4.97 -26.78
CA LYS A 436 38.97 5.63 -27.26
C LYS A 436 39.34 6.91 -26.52
N ALA A 437 38.32 7.69 -26.10
CA ALA A 437 38.53 8.88 -25.25
C ALA A 437 38.97 8.54 -23.83
N GLY A 438 38.72 7.34 -23.32
CA GLY A 438 39.19 6.87 -22.01
C GLY A 438 40.63 6.34 -22.00
N ASP A 439 41.17 5.95 -23.18
CA ASP A 439 42.53 5.41 -23.33
C ASP A 439 43.59 6.46 -23.75
N GLU A 440 43.18 7.61 -24.28
CA GLU A 440 44.10 8.70 -24.66
C GLU A 440 43.82 9.92 -23.81
N THR A 441 44.54 10.14 -22.78
CA THR A 441 44.85 11.44 -22.14
C THR A 441 44.75 11.49 -20.63
N ARG A 442 45.85 11.58 -20.01
CA ARG A 442 46.16 12.31 -18.78
C ARG A 442 46.66 13.70 -19.17
N ASP A 443 45.77 14.60 -19.55
CA ASP A 443 46.13 16.02 -19.72
C ASP A 443 44.99 16.94 -19.27
N ASP A 444 45.33 18.04 -18.57
CA ASP A 444 44.42 18.98 -17.86
C ASP A 444 43.37 19.68 -18.75
N SER A 445 43.44 19.55 -20.06
CA SER A 445 42.46 20.09 -21.00
C SER A 445 41.13 19.29 -21.03
N GLU A 446 41.15 18.02 -20.62
CA GLU A 446 39.96 17.14 -20.60
C GLU A 446 39.09 17.31 -19.36
N ALA A 447 39.68 17.70 -18.26
CA ALA A 447 38.91 18.05 -17.07
C ALA A 447 37.94 19.22 -17.32
N LYS A 448 38.29 20.10 -18.27
CA LYS A 448 37.43 21.21 -18.71
C LYS A 448 36.32 20.74 -19.67
N LYS A 449 36.60 19.79 -20.59
CA LYS A 449 35.56 19.21 -21.45
C LYS A 449 34.57 18.34 -20.68
N ALA A 450 35.04 17.50 -19.76
CA ALA A 450 34.17 16.70 -18.86
C ALA A 450 33.28 17.57 -17.98
N ARG A 451 33.77 18.69 -17.44
CA ARG A 451 32.95 19.67 -16.68
C ARG A 451 31.92 20.38 -17.55
N ASN A 452 32.20 20.65 -18.82
CA ASN A 452 31.21 21.22 -19.76
C ASN A 452 30.14 20.21 -20.12
N THR A 453 30.51 18.94 -20.36
CA THR A 453 29.55 17.87 -20.67
C THR A 453 28.64 17.59 -19.43
N GLN A 454 29.21 17.59 -18.23
CA GLN A 454 28.38 17.48 -16.99
C GLN A 454 27.44 18.66 -16.81
N LYS A 455 27.87 19.90 -17.15
CA LYS A 455 26.99 21.07 -17.12
C LYS A 455 25.88 21.00 -18.16
N THR A 456 26.18 20.47 -19.36
CA THR A 456 25.19 20.29 -20.43
C THR A 456 24.20 19.19 -20.08
N VAL A 457 24.65 18.04 -19.53
CA VAL A 457 23.79 16.95 -19.05
C VAL A 457 22.92 17.42 -17.86
N LYS A 458 23.49 18.24 -16.96
CA LYS A 458 22.70 18.81 -15.84
C LYS A 458 21.64 19.80 -16.34
N LYS A 459 21.98 20.60 -17.36
CA LYS A 459 21.03 21.51 -18.00
C LYS A 459 19.94 20.77 -18.77
N ILE A 460 20.27 19.67 -19.43
CA ILE A 460 19.35 18.78 -20.14
C ILE A 460 18.42 18.10 -19.12
N ASN A 461 18.93 17.57 -18.01
CA ASN A 461 18.10 16.99 -16.95
C ASN A 461 17.17 18.03 -16.29
N GLU A 462 17.65 19.24 -16.02
CA GLU A 462 16.82 20.33 -15.49
C GLU A 462 15.73 20.80 -16.48
N THR A 463 15.94 20.61 -17.77
CA THR A 463 14.96 20.91 -18.83
C THR A 463 13.98 19.76 -19.01
N LEU A 464 14.42 18.50 -18.88
CA LEU A 464 13.58 17.30 -18.95
C LEU A 464 12.64 17.17 -17.74
N GLU A 465 13.05 17.64 -16.55
CA GLU A 465 12.17 17.69 -15.39
C GLU A 465 11.02 18.72 -15.51
N LYS A 466 11.10 19.63 -16.49
CA LYS A 466 10.13 20.69 -16.73
C LYS A 466 9.23 20.51 -17.96
N THR A 467 9.50 19.52 -18.80
CA THR A 467 8.74 19.30 -20.06
C THR A 467 7.96 17.98 -19.96
N THR A 468 6.65 18.08 -19.97
CA THR A 468 5.74 16.98 -20.27
C THR A 468 5.84 16.64 -21.76
N LEU A 469 5.63 15.38 -22.08
CA LEU A 469 5.71 14.69 -23.39
C LEU A 469 5.05 15.38 -24.62
N GLY A 470 4.85 16.70 -24.60
CA GLY A 470 4.17 17.47 -25.65
C GLY A 470 5.06 18.23 -26.64
N ASP A 471 6.36 18.40 -26.36
CA ASP A 471 7.22 19.24 -27.21
C ASP A 471 8.23 18.40 -28.01
N LEU A 472 7.75 17.81 -29.11
CA LEU A 472 8.57 17.13 -30.14
C LEU A 472 9.57 18.05 -30.86
N ASP A 473 9.34 19.36 -30.81
CA ASP A 473 10.19 20.36 -31.50
C ASP A 473 11.59 20.54 -30.83
N VAL A 474 11.68 20.28 -29.50
CA VAL A 474 12.97 20.38 -28.79
C VAL A 474 13.90 19.23 -29.16
N LEU A 475 13.36 18.05 -29.44
CA LEU A 475 14.15 16.88 -29.89
C LEU A 475 14.63 17.03 -31.35
N ALA A 476 13.87 17.69 -32.20
CA ALA A 476 14.26 17.99 -33.58
C ALA A 476 15.44 18.96 -33.60
N ASN A 477 15.46 19.99 -32.79
CA ASN A 477 16.55 20.95 -32.68
C ASN A 477 17.83 20.32 -32.10
N LEU A 478 17.72 19.38 -31.17
CA LEU A 478 18.86 18.64 -30.61
C LEU A 478 19.52 17.72 -31.65
N LYS A 479 18.70 17.16 -32.52
CA LYS A 479 19.19 16.33 -33.65
C LYS A 479 19.99 17.18 -34.65
N GLU A 480 19.52 18.38 -35.00
CA GLU A 480 20.19 19.31 -35.88
C GLU A 480 21.52 19.85 -35.31
N GLU A 481 21.60 20.09 -33.97
CA GLU A 481 22.84 20.49 -33.31
C GLU A 481 23.88 19.34 -33.27
N LEU A 482 23.43 18.10 -33.09
CA LEU A 482 24.33 16.93 -33.13
C LEU A 482 24.83 16.61 -34.53
N GLU A 483 24.02 16.83 -35.56
CA GLU A 483 24.42 16.66 -36.96
C GLU A 483 25.40 17.76 -37.42
N LYS A 484 25.23 19.00 -36.97
CA LYS A 484 26.16 20.11 -37.24
C LYS A 484 27.50 20.00 -36.49
N GLY A 485 27.53 19.28 -35.36
CA GLY A 485 28.76 18.99 -34.62
C GLY A 485 29.65 17.93 -35.28
N SER A 486 29.10 17.11 -36.19
CA SER A 486 29.83 16.04 -36.87
C SER A 486 30.42 16.45 -38.25
N GLU A 487 30.03 17.61 -38.80
CA GLU A 487 30.55 18.13 -40.07
C GLU A 487 31.74 19.10 -39.93
N GLY A 488 32.22 19.35 -38.71
CA GLY A 488 33.29 20.29 -38.42
C GLY A 488 34.67 19.70 -38.21
N GLU A 489 34.88 18.40 -38.40
CA GLU A 489 36.22 17.76 -38.35
C GLU A 489 36.46 16.91 -39.61
N ASN A 490 36.86 17.61 -40.65
CA ASN A 490 37.70 17.08 -41.74
C ASN A 490 38.93 17.96 -41.89
#